data_5b6331cd449b42a5bbc95212b69df5f4
#
_entry.id   5b6331cd449b42a5bbc95212b69df5f4
#
_cell.length_a   1.000
_cell.length_b   1.000
_cell.length_c   1.000
_cell.angle_alpha   90.00
_cell.angle_beta   90.00
_cell.angle_gamma   90.00
#
_symmetry.space_group_name_H-M   'P 1'
#
loop_
_entity.id
_entity.type
_entity.pdbx_description
1 polymer ?
#
loop_
_entity_poly.entity_id
_entity_poly.type
_entity_poly.pdbx_seq_one_letter_code
_entity_poly.pdbx_strand_id
1 'polypeptide(L)'
;MKTNKLILSLASLAVLALTSCNGNKGNLAEGASGDLEAYENSDVNAIEQARPTIMVIPGDQTLQNFRCLRTEKANGRDYTIRDYKTYLSKDDRAKRIFSTIQDAFNAQNFPLSDFEQTLKQLDTQEALDMADGFEKDAKTQLLTVAQPDIILELSYDTSRDKISLISHNYGGKGEKNVNFTLNALDAYTNKVVATMTASNIKGESTTEVIQESIKEQMPKFQQDITKYFSDILTRGRDITVRVAVEKGSNVSLSDESIEGDTYADWIIDYIKTHTVKGAYKLQRNTDNELYFVNCRIKLVNQDGTQYGVYDWTRDLQKNLRKNLGLKCTNKAQGLGEVLISVKGLQ
;
A
#
# COMPACT_ATOMS: atom_id res chain seq x y z
N MET A 1 35.64 50.45 5.31
CA MET A 1 36.50 50.14 4.16
C MET A 1 37.16 48.79 4.37
N LYS A 2 36.77 47.81 3.60
CA LYS A 2 37.51 46.68 3.02
C LYS A 2 36.47 45.57 2.66
N THR A 3 36.25 45.52 1.38
CA THR A 3 35.46 44.48 0.69
C THR A 3 36.19 43.14 0.71
N ASN A 4 35.52 42.06 1.10
CA ASN A 4 36.01 40.71 0.85
C ASN A 4 35.05 40.00 -0.12
N LYS A 5 35.60 39.72 -1.29
CA LYS A 5 35.01 38.88 -2.34
C LYS A 5 35.19 37.42 -1.93
N LEU A 6 34.10 36.66 -1.87
CA LEU A 6 34.13 35.21 -1.76
C LEU A 6 34.18 34.61 -3.17
N ILE A 7 35.16 33.77 -3.39
CA ILE A 7 35.46 33.06 -4.63
C ILE A 7 34.63 31.77 -4.63
N LEU A 8 33.74 31.60 -5.62
CA LEU A 8 33.12 30.31 -5.94
C LEU A 8 34.12 29.43 -6.68
N SER A 9 34.46 28.26 -6.14
CA SER A 9 35.19 27.24 -6.85
C SER A 9 34.22 26.25 -7.52
N LEU A 10 34.21 26.23 -8.85
CA LEU A 10 33.61 25.17 -9.65
C LEU A 10 34.50 23.91 -9.54
N ALA A 11 33.93 22.82 -9.10
CA ALA A 11 34.54 21.50 -9.26
C ALA A 11 33.93 20.83 -10.51
N SER A 12 34.75 20.75 -11.55
CA SER A 12 34.50 20.02 -12.79
C SER A 12 34.71 18.53 -12.56
N LEU A 13 33.65 17.72 -12.74
CA LEU A 13 33.73 16.27 -12.77
C LEU A 13 34.04 15.79 -14.19
N ALA A 14 35.19 15.13 -14.33
CA ALA A 14 35.63 14.54 -15.60
C ALA A 14 34.87 13.23 -15.88
N VAL A 15 34.21 13.15 -17.05
CA VAL A 15 33.65 11.94 -17.60
C VAL A 15 34.73 11.13 -18.28
N LEU A 16 35.04 9.96 -17.76
CA LEU A 16 35.90 8.96 -18.42
C LEU A 16 35.03 8.08 -19.33
N ALA A 17 35.14 8.31 -20.62
CA ALA A 17 34.64 7.42 -21.66
C ALA A 17 35.57 6.22 -21.80
N LEU A 18 35.07 5.02 -21.52
CA LEU A 18 35.72 3.76 -21.87
C LEU A 18 35.03 3.20 -23.13
N THR A 19 35.66 3.41 -24.27
CA THR A 19 35.40 2.65 -25.48
C THR A 19 36.06 1.28 -25.37
N SER A 20 35.27 0.20 -25.52
CA SER A 20 35.83 -1.12 -25.75
C SER A 20 35.05 -1.89 -26.83
N CYS A 21 35.82 -2.52 -27.65
CA CYS A 21 35.51 -3.15 -28.92
C CYS A 21 34.65 -4.39 -28.88
N ASN A 22 33.77 -4.43 -29.87
CA ASN A 22 33.48 -5.49 -30.87
C ASN A 22 33.72 -6.96 -30.55
N GLY A 23 32.66 -7.75 -30.70
CA GLY A 23 32.78 -9.21 -30.82
C GLY A 23 31.49 -9.99 -30.73
N ASN A 24 30.87 -10.19 -31.89
CA ASN A 24 30.10 -11.36 -32.31
C ASN A 24 28.64 -11.61 -31.89
N LYS A 25 27.84 -11.76 -32.93
CA LYS A 25 26.41 -11.99 -33.02
C LYS A 25 25.95 -13.29 -32.34
N GLY A 26 24.92 -13.19 -31.52
CA GLY A 26 24.00 -14.25 -31.21
C GLY A 26 22.63 -13.60 -31.00
N ASN A 27 21.66 -13.95 -31.85
CA ASN A 27 20.28 -13.48 -31.77
C ASN A 27 19.66 -13.91 -30.43
N LEU A 28 19.42 -12.95 -29.55
CA LEU A 28 18.57 -13.09 -28.37
C LEU A 28 17.53 -11.99 -28.44
N ALA A 29 16.28 -12.37 -28.18
CA ALA A 29 15.06 -11.60 -28.31
C ALA A 29 15.18 -10.12 -27.92
N GLU A 30 14.93 -9.25 -28.89
CA GLU A 30 14.87 -7.77 -28.80
C GLU A 30 13.58 -7.28 -28.13
N GLY A 31 13.19 -7.81 -26.97
CA GLY A 31 11.95 -7.38 -26.31
C GLY A 31 12.14 -6.84 -24.88
N ALA A 32 13.20 -7.25 -24.20
CA ALA A 32 13.33 -7.03 -22.77
C ALA A 32 14.30 -5.91 -22.34
N SER A 33 15.20 -5.45 -23.24
CA SER A 33 16.20 -4.45 -22.89
C SER A 33 15.72 -2.99 -23.05
N GLY A 34 14.79 -2.73 -23.97
CA GLY A 34 14.26 -1.38 -24.21
C GLY A 34 13.41 -0.85 -23.03
N ASP A 35 12.71 -1.74 -22.33
CA ASP A 35 11.84 -1.36 -21.21
C ASP A 35 12.62 -0.94 -19.93
N LEU A 36 13.84 -1.43 -19.77
CA LEU A 36 14.67 -1.13 -18.59
C LEU A 36 15.39 0.21 -18.72
N GLU A 37 15.89 0.56 -19.90
CA GLU A 37 16.55 1.84 -20.14
C GLU A 37 15.58 3.03 -20.10
N ALA A 38 14.32 2.83 -20.52
CA ALA A 38 13.29 3.86 -20.44
C ALA A 38 12.84 4.12 -18.99
N TYR A 39 12.89 3.10 -18.13
CA TYR A 39 12.55 3.24 -16.70
C TYR A 39 13.67 3.94 -15.92
N GLU A 40 14.94 3.74 -16.31
CA GLU A 40 16.09 4.40 -15.69
C GLU A 40 16.21 5.88 -16.11
N ASN A 41 15.67 6.27 -17.28
CA ASN A 41 15.67 7.64 -17.79
C ASN A 41 14.36 8.42 -17.58
N SER A 42 13.38 7.86 -16.86
CA SER A 42 12.20 8.62 -16.45
C SER A 42 12.68 9.82 -15.63
N ASP A 43 12.11 10.98 -15.92
CA ASP A 43 12.53 12.29 -15.42
C ASP A 43 12.66 12.27 -13.88
N VAL A 44 13.89 12.19 -13.38
CA VAL A 44 14.22 12.08 -11.95
C VAL A 44 13.57 13.22 -11.15
N ASN A 45 13.44 14.40 -11.77
CA ASN A 45 12.81 15.57 -11.14
C ASN A 45 11.30 15.38 -10.94
N ALA A 46 10.61 14.71 -11.86
CA ALA A 46 9.18 14.41 -11.71
C ALA A 46 8.94 13.37 -10.61
N ILE A 47 9.84 12.38 -10.49
CA ILE A 47 9.79 11.34 -9.44
C ILE A 47 10.06 11.94 -8.06
N GLU A 48 11.04 12.84 -7.93
CA GLU A 48 11.36 13.50 -6.66
C GLU A 48 10.23 14.38 -6.13
N GLN A 49 9.38 14.92 -7.02
CA GLN A 49 8.23 15.75 -6.66
C GLN A 49 6.96 14.94 -6.39
N ALA A 50 6.91 13.67 -6.78
CA ALA A 50 5.74 12.83 -6.54
C ALA A 50 5.51 12.60 -5.03
N ARG A 51 4.24 12.66 -4.63
CA ARG A 51 3.81 12.42 -3.25
C ARG A 51 2.78 11.29 -3.22
N PRO A 52 2.88 10.36 -2.26
CA PRO A 52 1.85 9.32 -2.10
C PRO A 52 0.51 9.92 -1.66
N THR A 53 -0.56 9.32 -2.11
CA THR A 53 -1.89 9.57 -1.55
C THR A 53 -1.98 8.92 -0.16
N ILE A 54 -2.40 9.69 0.83
CA ILE A 54 -2.40 9.27 2.24
C ILE A 54 -3.83 9.24 2.79
N MET A 55 -4.15 8.20 3.58
CA MET A 55 -5.38 8.12 4.36
C MET A 55 -5.05 7.84 5.82
N VAL A 56 -5.65 8.60 6.74
CA VAL A 56 -5.54 8.37 8.19
C VAL A 56 -6.74 7.55 8.65
N ILE A 57 -6.50 6.44 9.36
CA ILE A 57 -7.55 5.59 9.92
C ILE A 57 -7.25 5.25 11.38
N PRO A 58 -8.26 4.92 12.21
CA PRO A 58 -8.02 4.36 13.54
C PRO A 58 -7.43 2.96 13.42
N GLY A 59 -6.37 2.69 14.19
CA GLY A 59 -5.79 1.35 14.30
C GLY A 59 -6.66 0.40 15.15
N ASP A 60 -6.46 -0.89 14.97
CA ASP A 60 -7.24 -1.94 15.64
C ASP A 60 -7.18 -1.81 17.17
N GLN A 61 -6.04 -1.43 17.76
CA GLN A 61 -5.91 -1.21 19.18
C GLN A 61 -6.85 -0.08 19.68
N THR A 62 -6.95 1.02 18.94
CA THR A 62 -7.89 2.09 19.26
C THR A 62 -9.33 1.60 19.18
N LEU A 63 -9.69 0.90 18.11
CA LEU A 63 -11.04 0.34 17.97
C LEU A 63 -11.39 -0.62 19.10
N GLN A 64 -10.43 -1.44 19.54
CA GLN A 64 -10.60 -2.34 20.68
C GLN A 64 -10.84 -1.57 22.00
N ASN A 65 -10.05 -0.52 22.26
CA ASN A 65 -10.20 0.33 23.44
C ASN A 65 -11.59 0.98 23.53
N PHE A 66 -12.18 1.32 22.37
CA PHE A 66 -13.54 1.86 22.26
C PHE A 66 -14.64 0.80 22.08
N ARG A 67 -14.31 -0.50 22.12
CA ARG A 67 -15.23 -1.60 21.89
C ARG A 67 -15.91 -1.51 20.50
N CYS A 68 -15.14 -1.13 19.50
CA CYS A 68 -15.54 -1.04 18.10
C CYS A 68 -14.81 -2.06 17.21
N LEU A 69 -14.06 -2.97 17.82
CA LEU A 69 -13.45 -4.14 17.17
C LEU A 69 -14.03 -5.41 17.78
N ARG A 70 -14.55 -6.30 16.96
CA ARG A 70 -15.06 -7.60 17.40
C ARG A 70 -14.74 -8.68 16.39
N THR A 71 -14.69 -9.93 16.84
CA THR A 71 -14.53 -11.09 15.96
C THR A 71 -15.84 -11.87 15.96
N GLU A 72 -16.36 -12.15 14.78
CA GLU A 72 -17.55 -12.97 14.57
C GLU A 72 -17.19 -14.23 13.79
N LYS A 73 -17.92 -15.33 14.06
CA LYS A 73 -17.74 -16.59 13.32
C LYS A 73 -18.87 -16.75 12.32
N ALA A 74 -18.52 -16.87 11.04
CA ALA A 74 -19.46 -17.23 10.00
C ALA A 74 -18.84 -18.29 9.08
N ASN A 75 -19.60 -19.30 8.70
CA ASN A 75 -19.16 -20.37 7.81
C ASN A 75 -17.85 -21.07 8.25
N GLY A 76 -17.63 -21.20 9.58
CA GLY A 76 -16.42 -21.82 10.14
C GLY A 76 -15.15 -20.98 10.07
N ARG A 77 -15.27 -19.70 9.75
CA ARG A 77 -14.15 -18.73 9.71
C ARG A 77 -14.38 -17.59 10.68
N ASP A 78 -13.30 -17.05 11.21
CA ASP A 78 -13.33 -15.86 12.05
C ASP A 78 -13.25 -14.61 11.16
N TYR A 79 -14.16 -13.66 11.38
CA TYR A 79 -14.22 -12.36 10.70
C TYR A 79 -13.97 -11.25 11.70
N THR A 80 -13.06 -10.35 11.39
CA THR A 80 -12.81 -9.15 12.20
C THR A 80 -13.70 -8.01 11.72
N ILE A 81 -14.58 -7.55 12.58
CA ILE A 81 -15.51 -6.45 12.29
C ILE A 81 -14.96 -5.18 12.91
N ARG A 82 -14.74 -4.16 12.07
CA ARG A 82 -14.26 -2.82 12.43
C ARG A 82 -15.39 -1.82 12.30
N ASP A 83 -15.98 -1.43 13.43
CA ASP A 83 -17.07 -0.46 13.45
C ASP A 83 -16.54 0.98 13.55
N TYR A 84 -16.07 1.48 12.42
CA TYR A 84 -15.51 2.82 12.29
C TYR A 84 -16.52 3.93 12.57
N LYS A 85 -17.80 3.74 12.22
CA LYS A 85 -18.86 4.73 12.42
C LYS A 85 -19.14 4.93 13.90
N THR A 86 -19.35 3.83 14.62
CA THR A 86 -19.55 3.87 16.08
C THR A 86 -18.32 4.45 16.78
N TYR A 87 -17.10 4.16 16.31
CA TYR A 87 -15.89 4.75 16.87
C TYR A 87 -15.89 6.29 16.73
N LEU A 88 -16.16 6.82 15.55
CA LEU A 88 -16.21 8.27 15.32
C LEU A 88 -17.29 8.98 16.14
N SER A 89 -18.38 8.28 16.49
CA SER A 89 -19.42 8.82 17.37
C SER A 89 -19.07 8.77 18.86
N LYS A 90 -18.18 7.86 19.26
CA LYS A 90 -17.77 7.67 20.67
C LYS A 90 -16.57 8.52 21.07
N ASP A 91 -15.75 8.94 20.12
CA ASP A 91 -14.52 9.67 20.42
C ASP A 91 -14.43 11.02 19.66
N ASP A 92 -14.90 12.06 20.33
CA ASP A 92 -14.83 13.43 19.81
C ASP A 92 -13.40 13.94 19.56
N ARG A 93 -12.39 13.29 20.18
CA ARG A 93 -10.97 13.64 20.01
C ARG A 93 -10.42 13.18 18.69
N ALA A 94 -10.94 12.06 18.17
CA ALA A 94 -10.47 11.43 16.93
C ALA A 94 -10.40 12.44 15.78
N LYS A 95 -11.47 13.20 15.58
CA LYS A 95 -11.55 14.19 14.48
C LYS A 95 -10.47 15.26 14.61
N ARG A 96 -10.21 15.76 15.82
CA ARG A 96 -9.16 16.78 16.07
C ARG A 96 -7.76 16.24 15.84
N ILE A 97 -7.50 15.00 16.29
CA ILE A 97 -6.19 14.36 16.08
C ILE A 97 -5.99 14.08 14.59
N PHE A 98 -6.99 13.55 13.90
CA PHE A 98 -6.93 13.30 12.45
C PHE A 98 -6.69 14.61 11.67
N SER A 99 -7.42 15.68 11.97
CA SER A 99 -7.18 16.98 11.36
C SER A 99 -5.73 17.48 11.57
N THR A 100 -5.15 17.29 12.76
CA THR A 100 -3.75 17.69 12.99
C THR A 100 -2.77 16.93 12.09
N ILE A 101 -2.99 15.62 11.90
CA ILE A 101 -2.17 14.82 10.99
C ILE A 101 -2.38 15.29 9.55
N GLN A 102 -3.63 15.45 9.14
CA GLN A 102 -3.99 15.92 7.80
C GLN A 102 -3.38 17.29 7.48
N ASP A 103 -3.49 18.25 8.40
CA ASP A 103 -2.92 19.61 8.25
C ASP A 103 -1.40 19.57 8.05
N ALA A 104 -0.70 18.70 8.80
CA ALA A 104 0.74 18.53 8.68
C ALA A 104 1.16 17.98 7.30
N PHE A 105 0.38 17.06 6.74
CA PHE A 105 0.62 16.51 5.40
C PHE A 105 0.18 17.49 4.29
N ASN A 106 -0.95 18.19 4.47
CA ASN A 106 -1.40 19.25 3.56
C ASN A 106 -0.35 20.37 3.41
N ALA A 107 0.30 20.74 4.50
CA ALA A 107 1.36 21.75 4.49
C ALA A 107 2.56 21.37 3.61
N GLN A 108 2.72 20.08 3.28
CA GLN A 108 3.76 19.55 2.40
C GLN A 108 3.19 19.11 1.03
N ASN A 109 1.95 19.48 0.71
CA ASN A 109 1.26 19.15 -0.54
C ASN A 109 1.13 17.64 -0.80
N PHE A 110 0.92 16.83 0.25
CA PHE A 110 0.55 15.43 0.06
C PHE A 110 -0.94 15.31 -0.31
N PRO A 111 -1.29 14.52 -1.33
CA PRO A 111 -2.69 14.21 -1.61
C PRO A 111 -3.30 13.41 -0.44
N LEU A 112 -4.46 13.82 0.05
CA LEU A 112 -5.13 13.17 1.17
C LEU A 112 -6.48 12.61 0.75
N SER A 113 -6.79 11.39 1.20
CA SER A 113 -8.12 10.80 1.15
C SER A 113 -8.78 10.97 2.51
N ASP A 114 -9.93 11.64 2.55
CA ASP A 114 -10.66 11.89 3.79
C ASP A 114 -11.39 10.64 4.25
N PHE A 115 -11.08 10.18 5.46
CA PHE A 115 -11.64 8.96 6.05
C PHE A 115 -13.16 9.05 6.27
N GLU A 116 -13.65 10.19 6.81
CA GLU A 116 -15.08 10.35 7.10
C GLU A 116 -15.91 10.45 5.81
N GLN A 117 -15.40 11.15 4.78
CA GLN A 117 -16.07 11.23 3.48
C GLN A 117 -16.08 9.89 2.77
N THR A 118 -14.97 9.13 2.85
CA THR A 118 -14.90 7.79 2.26
C THR A 118 -15.89 6.83 2.94
N LEU A 119 -16.04 6.90 4.27
CA LEU A 119 -17.06 6.12 4.98
C LEU A 119 -18.48 6.47 4.52
N LYS A 120 -18.79 7.74 4.27
CA LYS A 120 -20.11 8.16 3.75
C LYS A 120 -20.35 7.66 2.32
N GLN A 121 -19.30 7.57 1.49
CA GLN A 121 -19.40 6.99 0.15
C GLN A 121 -19.69 5.49 0.22
N LEU A 122 -19.06 4.77 1.16
CA LEU A 122 -19.32 3.35 1.39
C LEU A 122 -20.80 3.09 1.77
N ASP A 123 -21.39 3.91 2.62
CA ASP A 123 -22.81 3.78 2.99
C ASP A 123 -23.75 3.82 1.80
N THR A 124 -23.41 4.65 0.82
CA THR A 124 -24.18 4.74 -0.42
C THR A 124 -23.98 3.50 -1.30
N GLN A 125 -22.78 2.94 -1.29
CA GLN A 125 -22.39 1.78 -2.11
C GLN A 125 -22.87 0.46 -1.50
N GLU A 126 -22.85 0.29 -0.17
CA GLU A 126 -23.41 -0.88 0.52
C GLU A 126 -24.91 -1.05 0.23
N ALA A 127 -25.63 0.06 0.10
CA ALA A 127 -27.06 0.02 -0.30
C ALA A 127 -27.25 -0.53 -1.74
N LEU A 128 -26.22 -0.43 -2.60
CA LEU A 128 -26.22 -0.98 -3.96
C LEU A 128 -25.67 -2.41 -4.02
N ASP A 129 -24.66 -2.74 -3.18
CA ASP A 129 -23.94 -4.02 -3.20
C ASP A 129 -24.61 -5.12 -2.35
N MET A 130 -25.60 -4.81 -1.51
CA MET A 130 -26.38 -5.82 -0.77
C MET A 130 -27.06 -6.87 -1.67
N ALA A 131 -27.12 -6.60 -2.98
CA ALA A 131 -27.65 -7.53 -3.98
C ALA A 131 -26.67 -8.68 -4.31
N ASP A 132 -25.36 -8.54 -4.08
CA ASP A 132 -24.33 -9.47 -4.57
C ASP A 132 -23.73 -10.40 -3.49
N GLY A 133 -24.11 -10.29 -2.22
CA GLY A 133 -23.78 -11.26 -1.16
C GLY A 133 -22.29 -11.36 -0.77
N PHE A 134 -21.48 -10.36 -1.08
CA PHE A 134 -20.06 -10.31 -0.71
C PHE A 134 -19.81 -9.43 0.51
N GLU A 135 -19.63 -10.06 1.66
CA GLU A 135 -19.20 -9.40 2.88
C GLU A 135 -17.67 -9.16 2.83
N LYS A 136 -17.24 -7.99 2.40
CA LYS A 136 -15.84 -7.55 2.50
C LYS A 136 -15.63 -6.92 3.88
N ASP A 137 -14.44 -7.13 4.47
CA ASP A 137 -14.01 -6.39 5.66
C ASP A 137 -14.07 -4.87 5.41
N ALA A 138 -14.60 -4.11 6.37
CA ALA A 138 -14.80 -2.66 6.27
C ALA A 138 -13.49 -1.90 5.93
N LYS A 139 -12.33 -2.38 6.41
CA LYS A 139 -11.03 -1.82 6.04
C LYS A 139 -10.75 -2.05 4.56
N THR A 140 -10.98 -3.25 4.05
CA THR A 140 -10.77 -3.59 2.62
C THR A 140 -11.68 -2.77 1.72
N GLN A 141 -12.94 -2.57 2.10
CA GLN A 141 -13.88 -1.73 1.35
C GLN A 141 -13.42 -0.27 1.32
N LEU A 142 -13.05 0.28 2.48
CA LEU A 142 -12.52 1.63 2.63
C LEU A 142 -11.32 1.86 1.73
N LEU A 143 -10.35 0.94 1.73
CA LEU A 143 -9.15 1.04 0.92
C LEU A 143 -9.45 0.90 -0.57
N THR A 144 -10.42 0.07 -0.94
CA THR A 144 -10.82 -0.11 -2.34
C THR A 144 -11.43 1.17 -2.92
N VAL A 145 -12.18 1.93 -2.12
CA VAL A 145 -12.78 3.20 -2.56
C VAL A 145 -11.76 4.33 -2.55
N ALA A 146 -11.00 4.47 -1.48
CA ALA A 146 -10.04 5.57 -1.33
C ALA A 146 -8.76 5.41 -2.14
N GLN A 147 -8.35 4.17 -2.41
CA GLN A 147 -7.11 3.80 -3.13
C GLN A 147 -5.86 4.58 -2.66
N PRO A 148 -5.58 4.66 -1.35
CA PRO A 148 -4.39 5.35 -0.88
C PRO A 148 -3.14 4.56 -1.22
N ASP A 149 -2.01 5.25 -1.36
CA ASP A 149 -0.69 4.62 -1.41
C ASP A 149 -0.21 4.22 -0.02
N ILE A 150 -0.44 5.11 0.95
CA ILE A 150 -0.01 4.96 2.34
C ILE A 150 -1.21 5.10 3.28
N ILE A 151 -1.32 4.17 4.20
CA ILE A 151 -2.30 4.20 5.29
C ILE A 151 -1.58 4.63 6.57
N LEU A 152 -2.10 5.64 7.25
CA LEU A 152 -1.66 6.03 8.58
C LEU A 152 -2.61 5.45 9.62
N GLU A 153 -2.18 4.38 10.29
CA GLU A 153 -2.95 3.78 11.38
C GLU A 153 -2.59 4.45 12.70
N LEU A 154 -3.53 5.20 13.26
CA LEU A 154 -3.40 5.86 14.55
C LEU A 154 -3.95 4.96 15.67
N SER A 155 -3.08 4.57 16.58
CA SER A 155 -3.45 3.93 17.83
C SER A 155 -3.10 4.80 19.02
N TYR A 156 -4.01 4.96 19.97
CA TYR A 156 -3.74 5.67 21.21
C TYR A 156 -4.52 5.09 22.38
N ASP A 157 -3.95 5.28 23.54
CA ASP A 157 -4.52 4.90 24.82
C ASP A 157 -4.34 6.02 25.85
N THR A 158 -5.28 6.11 26.76
CA THR A 158 -5.24 7.06 27.86
C THR A 158 -5.54 6.34 29.15
N SER A 159 -4.58 6.27 30.03
CA SER A 159 -4.78 5.83 31.41
C SER A 159 -4.79 7.03 32.34
N ARG A 160 -5.67 6.98 33.38
CA ARG A 160 -5.60 7.91 34.49
C ARG A 160 -4.66 7.32 35.53
N ASP A 161 -3.69 8.11 35.99
CA ASP A 161 -2.89 7.73 37.15
C ASP A 161 -3.78 7.48 38.34
N LYS A 162 -3.55 6.38 39.06
CA LYS A 162 -4.28 6.09 40.34
C LYS A 162 -4.14 7.22 41.35
N ILE A 163 -3.03 7.98 41.31
CA ILE A 163 -2.76 9.14 42.15
C ILE A 163 -3.70 10.33 41.80
N SER A 164 -4.12 10.46 40.53
CA SER A 164 -5.02 11.54 40.14
C SER A 164 -6.43 11.41 40.67
N LEU A 165 -6.86 10.22 41.07
CA LEU A 165 -8.15 10.00 41.78
C LEU A 165 -8.16 10.61 43.17
N ILE A 166 -7.00 10.68 43.86
CA ILE A 166 -6.86 11.31 45.17
C ILE A 166 -6.81 12.83 45.02
N SER A 167 -6.12 13.33 43.98
CA SER A 167 -6.01 14.77 43.71
C SER A 167 -7.34 15.39 43.25
N HIS A 168 -8.23 14.60 42.63
CA HIS A 168 -9.54 15.11 42.23
C HIS A 168 -10.44 15.53 43.37
N ASN A 169 -10.26 14.91 44.55
CA ASN A 169 -10.97 15.31 45.79
C ASN A 169 -10.46 16.64 46.39
N TYR A 170 -9.32 17.16 45.88
CA TYR A 170 -8.73 18.45 46.30
C TYR A 170 -8.73 19.49 45.15
N GLY A 171 -9.53 19.31 44.11
CA GLY A 171 -9.67 20.30 43.00
C GLY A 171 -8.50 20.35 42.01
N GLY A 172 -7.57 19.39 42.07
CA GLY A 172 -6.49 19.24 41.06
C GLY A 172 -6.99 18.60 39.76
N LYS A 173 -6.65 19.20 38.64
CA LYS A 173 -6.83 18.56 37.32
C LYS A 173 -5.84 17.39 37.24
N GLY A 174 -6.35 16.17 37.22
CA GLY A 174 -5.49 14.98 37.15
C GLY A 174 -4.77 14.87 35.81
N GLU A 175 -3.44 14.74 35.87
CA GLU A 175 -2.63 14.41 34.68
C GLU A 175 -3.06 13.05 34.10
N LYS A 176 -3.03 12.96 32.80
CA LYS A 176 -3.29 11.72 32.08
C LYS A 176 -1.99 11.22 31.46
N ASN A 177 -1.75 9.92 31.57
CA ASN A 177 -0.70 9.29 30.79
C ASN A 177 -1.24 8.97 29.40
N VAL A 178 -0.57 9.47 28.39
CA VAL A 178 -0.94 9.30 26.99
C VAL A 178 0.12 8.46 26.29
N ASN A 179 -0.35 7.43 25.62
CA ASN A 179 0.46 6.64 24.72
C ASN A 179 -0.16 6.74 23.34
N PHE A 180 0.63 6.91 22.29
CA PHE A 180 0.15 6.79 20.94
C PHE A 180 1.21 6.17 20.01
N THR A 181 0.73 5.58 18.94
CA THR A 181 1.52 5.08 17.81
C THR A 181 0.84 5.47 16.53
N LEU A 182 1.57 6.06 15.60
CA LEU A 182 1.15 6.32 14.23
C LEU A 182 2.05 5.50 13.30
N ASN A 183 1.49 4.47 12.68
CA ASN A 183 2.19 3.63 11.72
C ASN A 183 1.82 4.06 10.29
N ALA A 184 2.82 4.34 9.47
CA ALA A 184 2.64 4.44 8.04
C ALA A 184 2.82 3.04 7.43
N LEU A 185 1.80 2.55 6.74
CA LEU A 185 1.77 1.26 6.07
C LEU A 185 1.63 1.47 4.56
N ASP A 186 2.39 0.74 3.78
CA ASP A 186 2.09 0.61 2.36
C ASP A 186 0.75 -0.09 2.19
N ALA A 187 -0.19 0.55 1.49
CA ALA A 187 -1.56 0.07 1.37
C ALA A 187 -1.71 -1.22 0.55
N TYR A 188 -0.70 -1.57 -0.24
CA TYR A 188 -0.69 -2.73 -1.12
C TYR A 188 -0.05 -3.97 -0.47
N THR A 189 0.95 -3.75 0.37
CA THR A 189 1.73 -4.85 0.98
C THR A 189 1.53 -4.98 2.48
N ASN A 190 0.87 -4.00 3.13
CA ASN A 190 0.78 -3.83 4.59
C ASN A 190 2.16 -3.72 5.29
N LYS A 191 3.21 -3.41 4.54
CA LYS A 191 4.56 -3.24 5.08
C LYS A 191 4.64 -1.92 5.86
N VAL A 192 5.19 -1.97 7.07
CA VAL A 192 5.47 -0.76 7.85
C VAL A 192 6.59 0.03 7.17
N VAL A 193 6.30 1.28 6.84
CA VAL A 193 7.18 2.23 6.15
C VAL A 193 7.85 3.16 7.15
N ALA A 194 7.07 3.69 8.07
CA ALA A 194 7.54 4.59 9.13
C ALA A 194 6.67 4.39 10.38
N THR A 195 7.23 4.70 11.54
CA THR A 195 6.51 4.66 12.82
C THR A 195 6.87 5.89 13.63
N MET A 196 5.84 6.50 14.22
CA MET A 196 5.94 7.56 15.19
C MET A 196 5.31 7.10 16.48
N THR A 197 6.01 7.20 17.61
CA THR A 197 5.50 6.75 18.91
C THR A 197 5.78 7.76 20.00
N ALA A 198 4.88 7.82 20.97
CA ALA A 198 5.13 8.48 22.24
C ALA A 198 4.49 7.66 23.35
N SER A 199 5.20 7.49 24.46
CA SER A 199 4.76 6.67 25.59
C SER A 199 4.94 7.39 26.91
N ASN A 200 3.95 7.23 27.79
CA ASN A 200 3.95 7.80 29.14
C ASN A 200 4.12 9.34 29.18
N ILE A 201 3.62 10.03 28.16
CA ILE A 201 3.63 11.48 28.17
C ILE A 201 2.51 11.96 29.07
N LYS A 202 2.87 12.81 30.05
CA LYS A 202 1.92 13.40 30.95
C LYS A 202 1.37 14.72 30.42
N GLY A 203 0.06 14.91 30.54
CA GLY A 203 -0.58 16.15 30.17
C GLY A 203 -2.03 16.23 30.64
N GLU A 204 -2.57 17.42 30.66
CA GLU A 204 -3.96 17.65 31.06
C GLU A 204 -4.94 17.21 29.95
N SER A 205 -4.52 17.33 28.67
CA SER A 205 -5.32 17.02 27.49
C SER A 205 -4.64 15.97 26.62
N THR A 206 -5.31 14.83 26.42
CA THR A 206 -4.86 13.78 25.50
C THR A 206 -4.62 14.31 24.08
N THR A 207 -5.52 15.16 23.62
CA THR A 207 -5.45 15.71 22.24
C THR A 207 -4.21 16.59 22.08
N GLU A 208 -3.95 17.50 23.02
CA GLU A 208 -2.79 18.40 22.98
C GLU A 208 -1.47 17.65 23.01
N VAL A 209 -1.35 16.67 23.93
CA VAL A 209 -0.15 15.83 24.02
C VAL A 209 0.15 15.11 22.72
N ILE A 210 -0.88 14.51 22.09
CA ILE A 210 -0.73 13.82 20.82
C ILE A 210 -0.36 14.83 19.71
N GLN A 211 -1.03 15.99 19.66
CA GLN A 211 -0.77 17.02 18.66
C GLN A 211 0.67 17.56 18.72
N GLU A 212 1.17 17.83 19.93
CA GLU A 212 2.54 18.31 20.11
C GLU A 212 3.56 17.26 19.67
N SER A 213 3.36 16.02 20.11
CA SER A 213 4.25 14.90 19.74
C SER A 213 4.24 14.63 18.24
N ILE A 214 3.09 14.77 17.57
CA ILE A 214 2.99 14.66 16.10
C ILE A 214 3.79 15.78 15.45
N LYS A 215 3.63 17.03 15.89
CA LYS A 215 4.36 18.17 15.30
C LYS A 215 5.86 18.01 15.40
N GLU A 216 6.36 17.52 16.52
CA GLU A 216 7.79 17.30 16.76
C GLU A 216 8.39 16.24 15.83
N GLN A 217 7.71 15.10 15.67
CA GLN A 217 8.23 13.95 14.95
C GLN A 217 7.87 13.96 13.44
N MET A 218 6.93 14.81 13.02
CA MET A 218 6.38 14.85 11.66
C MET A 218 7.44 15.03 10.57
N PRO A 219 8.44 15.91 10.68
CA PRO A 219 9.41 16.11 9.61
C PRO A 219 10.16 14.84 9.24
N LYS A 220 10.62 14.07 10.24
CA LYS A 220 11.30 12.79 10.00
C LYS A 220 10.34 11.75 9.43
N PHE A 221 9.14 11.66 9.96
CA PHE A 221 8.13 10.71 9.52
C PHE A 221 7.75 10.92 8.05
N GLN A 222 7.54 12.17 7.63
CA GLN A 222 7.28 12.52 6.23
C GLN A 222 8.47 12.23 5.32
N GLN A 223 9.68 12.46 5.79
CA GLN A 223 10.90 12.13 5.05
C GLN A 223 11.00 10.62 4.78
N ASP A 224 10.74 9.79 5.79
CA ASP A 224 10.78 8.34 5.66
C ASP A 224 9.71 7.84 4.66
N ILE A 225 8.49 8.38 4.70
CA ILE A 225 7.42 8.09 3.74
C ILE A 225 7.82 8.51 2.31
N THR A 226 8.33 9.72 2.14
CA THR A 226 8.76 10.23 0.83
C THR A 226 9.85 9.36 0.22
N LYS A 227 10.85 9.00 1.02
CA LYS A 227 11.95 8.10 0.59
C LYS A 227 11.43 6.74 0.15
N TYR A 228 10.52 6.16 0.92
CA TYR A 228 9.91 4.89 0.55
C TYR A 228 9.13 4.98 -0.75
N PHE A 229 8.33 6.03 -0.92
CA PHE A 229 7.53 6.22 -2.12
C PHE A 229 8.38 6.48 -3.38
N SER A 230 9.44 7.27 -3.27
CA SER A 230 10.43 7.44 -4.35
C SER A 230 11.06 6.11 -4.76
N ASP A 231 11.35 5.22 -3.80
CA ASP A 231 11.86 3.88 -4.10
C ASP A 231 10.85 3.03 -4.88
N ILE A 232 9.56 3.08 -4.51
CA ILE A 232 8.49 2.40 -5.25
C ILE A 232 8.35 2.93 -6.68
N LEU A 233 8.39 4.24 -6.87
CA LEU A 233 8.30 4.86 -8.20
C LEU A 233 9.47 4.45 -9.09
N THR A 234 10.66 4.32 -8.52
CA THR A 234 11.89 3.98 -9.26
C THR A 234 12.04 2.48 -9.51
N ARG A 235 11.71 1.66 -8.51
CA ARG A 235 11.93 0.19 -8.56
C ARG A 235 10.69 -0.63 -8.81
N GLY A 236 9.52 0.00 -8.84
CA GLY A 236 8.24 -0.67 -8.94
C GLY A 236 7.64 -1.06 -7.59
N ARG A 237 6.38 -1.45 -7.60
CA ARG A 237 5.57 -1.84 -6.44
C ARG A 237 5.43 -3.35 -6.34
N ASP A 238 5.61 -3.89 -5.16
CA ASP A 238 5.39 -5.32 -4.90
C ASP A 238 3.88 -5.60 -4.77
N ILE A 239 3.41 -6.65 -5.46
CA ILE A 239 2.05 -7.18 -5.38
C ILE A 239 2.06 -8.69 -5.15
N THR A 240 0.92 -9.22 -4.76
CA THR A 240 0.67 -10.66 -4.65
C THR A 240 -0.24 -11.11 -5.78
N VAL A 241 0.13 -12.19 -6.46
CA VAL A 241 -0.64 -12.75 -7.57
C VAL A 241 -1.00 -14.19 -7.26
N ARG A 242 -2.28 -14.49 -7.34
CA ARG A 242 -2.81 -15.82 -7.18
C ARG A 242 -3.54 -16.23 -8.45
N VAL A 243 -3.14 -17.34 -9.04
CA VAL A 243 -3.87 -17.97 -10.15
C VAL A 243 -4.44 -19.27 -9.61
N ALA A 244 -5.75 -19.42 -9.62
CA ALA A 244 -6.44 -20.56 -9.06
C ALA A 244 -7.48 -21.14 -10.03
N VAL A 245 -7.51 -22.47 -10.13
CA VAL A 245 -8.51 -23.19 -10.90
C VAL A 245 -9.79 -23.29 -10.11
N GLU A 246 -10.94 -22.92 -10.68
CA GLU A 246 -12.24 -23.04 -10.04
C GLU A 246 -12.62 -24.51 -9.85
N LYS A 247 -13.29 -24.80 -8.72
CA LYS A 247 -13.77 -26.15 -8.43
C LYS A 247 -14.73 -26.63 -9.51
N GLY A 248 -14.46 -27.80 -10.08
CA GLY A 248 -15.26 -28.38 -11.17
C GLY A 248 -14.78 -27.97 -12.58
N SER A 249 -13.70 -27.20 -12.69
CA SER A 249 -13.03 -26.98 -13.96
C SER A 249 -12.42 -28.29 -14.49
N ASN A 250 -12.38 -28.45 -15.79
CA ASN A 250 -11.76 -29.57 -16.51
C ASN A 250 -10.29 -29.30 -16.88
N VAL A 251 -9.66 -28.29 -16.29
CA VAL A 251 -8.29 -27.88 -16.56
C VAL A 251 -7.48 -28.00 -15.28
N SER A 252 -6.25 -28.51 -15.39
CA SER A 252 -5.21 -28.44 -14.38
C SER A 252 -4.09 -27.49 -14.82
N LEU A 253 -3.42 -26.84 -13.87
CA LEU A 253 -2.25 -26.00 -14.18
C LEU A 253 -1.04 -26.84 -14.64
N SER A 254 -1.04 -28.16 -14.36
CA SER A 254 -0.05 -29.13 -14.86
C SER A 254 -0.37 -29.71 -16.24
N ASP A 255 -1.53 -29.39 -16.83
CA ASP A 255 -1.85 -29.81 -18.19
C ASP A 255 -0.93 -29.11 -19.19
N GLU A 256 -0.59 -29.82 -20.28
CA GLU A 256 0.20 -29.24 -21.39
C GLU A 256 -0.61 -28.19 -22.16
N SER A 257 0.02 -27.08 -22.43
CA SER A 257 -0.49 -26.05 -23.31
C SER A 257 -0.27 -26.41 -24.80
N ILE A 258 -0.84 -25.61 -25.70
CA ILE A 258 -0.68 -25.78 -27.14
C ILE A 258 0.80 -25.71 -27.58
N GLU A 259 1.65 -25.03 -26.81
CA GLU A 259 3.08 -24.84 -27.11
C GLU A 259 3.98 -25.92 -26.51
N GLY A 260 3.44 -26.89 -25.77
CA GLY A 260 4.16 -28.03 -25.21
C GLY A 260 4.67 -27.81 -23.78
N ASP A 261 4.63 -26.59 -23.25
CA ASP A 261 4.89 -26.32 -21.84
C ASP A 261 3.60 -26.49 -21.03
N THR A 262 3.71 -26.68 -19.70
CA THR A 262 2.52 -26.67 -18.86
C THR A 262 1.92 -25.27 -18.73
N TYR A 263 0.62 -25.19 -18.42
CA TYR A 263 0.01 -23.88 -18.10
C TYR A 263 0.75 -23.19 -16.95
N ALA A 264 1.21 -23.94 -15.95
CA ALA A 264 1.99 -23.41 -14.84
C ALA A 264 3.30 -22.78 -15.30
N ASP A 265 4.07 -23.47 -16.16
CA ASP A 265 5.37 -22.98 -16.64
C ASP A 265 5.19 -21.70 -17.47
N TRP A 266 4.21 -21.67 -18.37
CA TRP A 266 3.89 -20.47 -19.13
C TRP A 266 3.53 -19.27 -18.24
N ILE A 267 2.71 -19.50 -17.20
CA ILE A 267 2.33 -18.44 -16.26
C ILE A 267 3.56 -17.95 -15.47
N ILE A 268 4.42 -18.86 -15.04
CA ILE A 268 5.65 -18.51 -14.31
C ILE A 268 6.56 -17.66 -15.20
N ASP A 269 6.74 -18.03 -16.47
CA ASP A 269 7.55 -17.27 -17.40
C ASP A 269 6.92 -15.91 -17.74
N TYR A 270 5.60 -15.84 -17.87
CA TYR A 270 4.90 -14.56 -18.00
C TYR A 270 5.17 -13.64 -16.81
N ILE A 271 5.02 -14.14 -15.57
CA ILE A 271 5.31 -13.38 -14.35
C ILE A 271 6.76 -12.89 -14.36
N LYS A 272 7.71 -13.76 -14.68
CA LYS A 272 9.13 -13.44 -14.75
C LYS A 272 9.44 -12.32 -15.76
N THR A 273 8.84 -12.39 -16.93
CA THR A 273 9.11 -11.42 -18.01
C THR A 273 8.35 -10.10 -17.85
N HIS A 274 7.21 -10.09 -17.12
CA HIS A 274 6.37 -8.90 -16.89
C HIS A 274 6.48 -8.31 -15.49
N THR A 275 7.50 -8.70 -14.73
CA THR A 275 7.88 -8.05 -13.47
C THR A 275 9.19 -7.31 -13.62
N VAL A 276 9.38 -6.23 -12.86
CA VAL A 276 10.60 -5.42 -12.90
C VAL A 276 11.81 -6.27 -12.52
N LYS A 277 12.77 -6.39 -13.43
CA LYS A 277 13.98 -7.23 -13.28
C LYS A 277 13.67 -8.71 -12.95
N GLY A 278 12.53 -9.21 -13.35
CA GLY A 278 12.09 -10.57 -13.05
C GLY A 278 11.86 -10.83 -11.56
N ALA A 279 11.53 -9.80 -10.78
CA ALA A 279 11.39 -9.92 -9.33
C ALA A 279 10.04 -10.52 -8.95
N TYR A 280 10.04 -11.76 -8.49
CA TYR A 280 8.91 -12.45 -7.88
C TYR A 280 9.41 -13.58 -6.97
N LYS A 281 8.52 -14.09 -6.12
CA LYS A 281 8.76 -15.31 -5.33
C LYS A 281 7.55 -16.23 -5.45
N LEU A 282 7.74 -17.39 -6.09
CA LEU A 282 6.73 -18.45 -6.13
C LEU A 282 6.70 -19.15 -4.77
N GLN A 283 5.56 -19.10 -4.08
CA GLN A 283 5.36 -19.76 -2.78
C GLN A 283 4.59 -21.07 -2.89
N ARG A 284 3.70 -21.18 -3.89
CA ARG A 284 2.91 -22.40 -4.12
C ARG A 284 2.81 -22.67 -5.60
N ASN A 285 3.08 -23.92 -5.96
CA ASN A 285 2.88 -24.47 -7.31
C ASN A 285 2.20 -25.83 -7.14
N THR A 286 0.94 -25.89 -7.53
CA THR A 286 0.11 -27.12 -7.48
C THR A 286 -0.75 -27.20 -8.73
N ASP A 287 -1.38 -28.34 -8.97
CA ASP A 287 -2.29 -28.56 -10.09
C ASP A 287 -3.44 -27.53 -10.17
N ASN A 288 -3.80 -26.93 -9.03
CA ASN A 288 -4.96 -26.04 -8.93
C ASN A 288 -4.61 -24.60 -8.52
N GLU A 289 -3.34 -24.33 -8.17
CA GLU A 289 -2.99 -22.99 -7.68
C GLU A 289 -1.52 -22.66 -7.88
N LEU A 290 -1.27 -21.47 -8.43
CA LEU A 290 0.00 -20.78 -8.36
C LEU A 290 -0.16 -19.56 -7.45
N TYR A 291 0.75 -19.41 -6.48
CA TYR A 291 0.75 -18.29 -5.55
C TYR A 291 2.11 -17.60 -5.54
N PHE A 292 2.11 -16.36 -6.00
CA PHE A 292 3.30 -15.53 -6.11
C PHE A 292 3.21 -14.34 -5.16
N VAL A 293 4.30 -14.05 -4.49
CA VAL A 293 4.46 -12.85 -3.65
C VAL A 293 5.64 -12.03 -4.13
N ASN A 294 5.67 -10.76 -3.73
CA ASN A 294 6.71 -9.81 -4.13
C ASN A 294 6.88 -9.73 -5.66
N CYS A 295 5.77 -9.86 -6.40
CA CYS A 295 5.77 -9.60 -7.83
C CYS A 295 5.91 -8.10 -8.05
N ARG A 296 7.08 -7.65 -8.52
CA ARG A 296 7.36 -6.23 -8.66
C ARG A 296 6.86 -5.70 -10.00
N ILE A 297 5.85 -4.87 -9.98
CA ILE A 297 5.27 -4.27 -11.19
C ILE A 297 5.67 -2.79 -11.31
N LYS A 298 5.81 -2.30 -12.54
CA LYS A 298 6.00 -0.87 -12.80
C LYS A 298 4.72 -0.08 -12.46
N LEU A 299 4.85 1.18 -12.10
CA LEU A 299 3.72 2.08 -11.82
C LEU A 299 3.45 3.07 -12.93
N VAL A 300 4.36 3.19 -13.88
CA VAL A 300 4.29 4.13 -14.98
C VAL A 300 4.69 3.40 -16.26
N ASN A 301 3.98 3.66 -17.36
CA ASN A 301 4.34 3.20 -18.68
C ASN A 301 5.47 4.05 -19.28
N GLN A 302 6.04 3.61 -20.40
CA GLN A 302 7.07 4.35 -21.14
C GLN A 302 6.60 5.73 -21.62
N ASP A 303 5.31 5.90 -21.89
CA ASP A 303 4.69 7.16 -22.29
C ASP A 303 4.34 8.10 -21.12
N GLY A 304 4.71 7.73 -19.88
CA GLY A 304 4.43 8.49 -18.66
C GLY A 304 3.01 8.28 -18.11
N THR A 305 2.18 7.44 -18.74
CA THR A 305 0.85 7.12 -18.19
C THR A 305 0.93 6.20 -16.99
N GLN A 306 -0.01 6.35 -16.06
CA GLN A 306 -0.09 5.47 -14.89
C GLN A 306 -0.39 4.03 -15.32
N TYR A 307 0.30 3.08 -14.67
CA TYR A 307 0.12 1.65 -14.85
C TYR A 307 0.00 0.99 -13.48
N GLY A 308 -1.19 0.56 -13.17
CA GLY A 308 -1.50 0.02 -11.84
C GLY A 308 -1.67 -1.49 -11.82
N VAL A 309 -1.99 -1.99 -10.63
CA VAL A 309 -2.30 -3.41 -10.39
C VAL A 309 -3.43 -3.90 -11.31
N TYR A 310 -4.45 -3.07 -11.53
CA TYR A 310 -5.56 -3.39 -12.43
C TYR A 310 -5.11 -3.59 -13.88
N ASP A 311 -4.27 -2.69 -14.41
CA ASP A 311 -3.78 -2.79 -15.80
C ASP A 311 -2.93 -4.02 -16.00
N TRP A 312 -1.98 -4.25 -15.08
CA TRP A 312 -1.12 -5.43 -15.10
C TRP A 312 -1.93 -6.73 -15.04
N THR A 313 -2.94 -6.78 -14.16
CA THR A 313 -3.83 -7.95 -14.03
C THR A 313 -4.66 -8.19 -15.27
N ARG A 314 -5.19 -7.11 -15.85
CA ARG A 314 -5.96 -7.19 -17.11
C ARG A 314 -5.09 -7.69 -18.25
N ASP A 315 -3.83 -7.29 -18.31
CA ASP A 315 -2.91 -7.74 -19.34
C ASP A 315 -2.55 -9.22 -19.14
N LEU A 316 -2.27 -9.68 -17.92
CA LEU A 316 -2.13 -11.11 -17.65
C LEU A 316 -3.38 -11.89 -18.08
N GLN A 317 -4.57 -11.46 -17.67
CA GLN A 317 -5.82 -12.11 -18.04
C GLN A 317 -6.01 -12.20 -19.56
N LYS A 318 -5.72 -11.13 -20.32
CA LYS A 318 -5.80 -11.12 -21.77
C LYS A 318 -4.82 -12.12 -22.39
N ASN A 319 -3.62 -12.20 -21.89
CA ASN A 319 -2.59 -13.12 -22.37
C ASN A 319 -2.97 -14.58 -22.09
N LEU A 320 -3.49 -14.91 -20.91
CA LEU A 320 -4.00 -16.24 -20.59
C LEU A 320 -5.10 -16.69 -21.56
N ARG A 321 -6.01 -15.77 -21.90
CA ARG A 321 -7.07 -16.05 -22.87
C ARG A 321 -6.54 -16.24 -24.28
N LYS A 322 -5.66 -15.33 -24.73
CA LYS A 322 -5.19 -15.30 -26.13
C LYS A 322 -4.23 -16.44 -26.44
N ASN A 323 -3.26 -16.67 -25.54
CA ASN A 323 -2.15 -17.59 -25.80
C ASN A 323 -2.44 -19.02 -25.33
N LEU A 324 -3.19 -19.17 -24.25
CA LEU A 324 -3.49 -20.48 -23.65
C LEU A 324 -4.94 -20.93 -23.84
N GLY A 325 -5.80 -20.11 -24.44
CA GLY A 325 -7.23 -20.45 -24.57
C GLY A 325 -7.97 -20.60 -23.25
N LEU A 326 -7.42 -20.10 -22.14
CA LEU A 326 -8.02 -20.24 -20.82
C LEU A 326 -9.16 -19.26 -20.61
N LYS A 327 -10.32 -19.75 -20.26
CA LYS A 327 -11.44 -18.92 -19.78
C LYS A 327 -11.18 -18.51 -18.33
N CYS A 328 -10.83 -17.26 -18.11
CA CYS A 328 -10.48 -16.76 -16.77
C CYS A 328 -11.11 -15.41 -16.46
N THR A 329 -11.29 -15.15 -15.17
CA THR A 329 -11.74 -13.86 -14.62
C THR A 329 -10.73 -13.35 -13.62
N ASN A 330 -10.62 -12.03 -13.48
CA ASN A 330 -9.81 -11.40 -12.44
C ASN A 330 -10.71 -10.83 -11.34
N LYS A 331 -10.22 -10.87 -10.11
CA LYS A 331 -10.82 -10.21 -8.93
C LYS A 331 -9.71 -9.57 -8.13
N ALA A 332 -9.87 -8.31 -7.80
CA ALA A 332 -9.02 -7.66 -6.78
C ALA A 332 -9.52 -8.08 -5.40
N GLN A 333 -8.62 -8.58 -4.54
CA GLN A 333 -8.91 -8.94 -3.14
C GLN A 333 -8.37 -7.90 -2.15
N GLY A 334 -8.13 -6.69 -2.64
CA GLY A 334 -7.51 -5.58 -1.94
C GLY A 334 -6.76 -4.75 -2.98
N LEU A 335 -5.93 -3.82 -2.54
CA LEU A 335 -5.16 -2.98 -3.48
C LEU A 335 -3.99 -3.74 -4.10
N GLY A 336 -3.31 -4.59 -3.34
CA GLY A 336 -2.08 -5.29 -3.75
C GLY A 336 -2.24 -6.79 -3.98
N GLU A 337 -3.44 -7.35 -3.91
CA GLU A 337 -3.68 -8.78 -4.12
C GLU A 337 -4.60 -9.01 -5.32
N VAL A 338 -4.13 -9.84 -6.23
CA VAL A 338 -4.80 -10.20 -7.47
C VAL A 338 -5.14 -11.68 -7.46
N LEU A 339 -6.40 -12.00 -7.71
CA LEU A 339 -6.85 -13.36 -7.97
C LEU A 339 -7.29 -13.50 -9.42
N ILE A 340 -6.63 -14.39 -10.16
CA ILE A 340 -7.10 -14.89 -11.45
C ILE A 340 -7.77 -16.24 -11.22
N SER A 341 -9.06 -16.31 -11.51
CA SER A 341 -9.83 -17.56 -11.45
C SER A 341 -9.91 -18.19 -12.84
N VAL A 342 -9.36 -19.40 -13.00
CA VAL A 342 -9.41 -20.19 -14.25
C VAL A 342 -10.65 -21.08 -14.20
N LYS A 343 -11.54 -20.91 -15.19
CA LYS A 343 -12.84 -21.60 -15.27
C LYS A 343 -12.82 -22.82 -16.21
N GLY A 344 -11.81 -22.94 -17.04
CA GLY A 344 -11.68 -23.98 -18.07
C GLY A 344 -11.11 -23.43 -19.37
N LEU A 345 -11.22 -24.19 -20.44
CA LEU A 345 -10.90 -23.75 -21.80
C LEU A 345 -12.04 -22.92 -22.39
N GLN A 346 -11.71 -22.05 -23.38
CA GLN A 346 -12.67 -21.26 -24.15
C GLN A 346 -13.49 -22.12 -25.11
#